data_b1d7b7f5081ebbd90804163fb27e9d26
#
_entry.id   b1d7b7f5081ebbd90804163fb27e9d26
#
_cell.length_a   1.000
_cell.length_b   1.000
_cell.length_c   1.000
_cell.angle_alpha   90.00
_cell.angle_beta   90.00
_cell.angle_gamma   90.00
#
_symmetry.space_group_name_H-M   'P 1'
#
loop_
_entity.id
_entity.type
_entity.pdbx_description
1 polymer ?
#
loop_
_entity_poly.entity_id
_entity_poly.type
_entity_poly.pdbx_seq_one_letter_code
_entity_poly.pdbx_strand_id
1 'polypeptide(L)'
;MIRKKYIKMKPVGGILITLLTALPLYAQDNNEIVGQNTPAALERMKMQNLWLEHTSNAAGAILDNTVRYSTVSLGYDIGNGTFRRPQEGKRVNSLDFKTEGGGIYEGLHGMYVWGSFSYSRYKVHKAEYNASLIDPLRGMPFIIADTNRSNWVNQDYNLEMQMTTPLLWNRVIIGITGRYQNAVGAKQLDPRPLVRLSQFTVIPSVIVKFDKHALGLNFDYYSRREDGSAGNSNNRRDQQVWELRGLGFHSEGVIGGVGGVEGLRNCNANNLGGGIQYSYFSGQVRFLLAGNYDYKVEDVTNNYTRPKMVGTVKDQIITGKLALEIKNKKENSFFTDFGYTDRSIDGIEYVQVYDNTYEVQEWITKFKSIRSNFSTKDWRLNFDYLVSRENEYKWKLGMTALYHQLADIYYLPGSKQDIDNFYVNIHAKRNFDLGKKNKLLVGLDLGLNENLDSEISYTGPDQDSRIIQDFLYRDYAYLSSEYWEGGLSFIYSNGSLMKEKANLFVSAVLNYKDVIKDSPWFGQRVVCSFSVGLNF
;
A
#
# COMPACT_ATOMS: atom_id res chain seq x y z
N MET A 1 38.16 -29.32 -7.96
CA MET A 1 38.48 -28.14 -8.78
C MET A 1 37.25 -27.81 -9.65
N ILE A 2 36.27 -27.06 -9.09
CA ILE A 2 35.02 -26.72 -9.78
C ILE A 2 35.04 -25.21 -10.03
N ARG A 3 35.14 -24.86 -11.30
CA ARG A 3 35.13 -23.46 -11.79
C ARG A 3 33.76 -22.80 -11.50
N LYS A 4 33.75 -21.77 -10.67
CA LYS A 4 32.62 -20.84 -10.49
C LYS A 4 32.40 -20.07 -11.80
N LYS A 5 31.32 -20.36 -12.51
CA LYS A 5 30.82 -19.53 -13.60
C LYS A 5 30.13 -18.30 -13.00
N TYR A 6 30.80 -17.16 -13.03
CA TYR A 6 30.15 -15.87 -12.77
C TYR A 6 29.24 -15.53 -13.97
N ILE A 7 27.94 -15.49 -13.73
CA ILE A 7 27.00 -14.90 -14.69
C ILE A 7 27.22 -13.39 -14.65
N LYS A 8 27.86 -12.85 -15.70
CA LYS A 8 27.94 -11.40 -15.93
C LYS A 8 26.53 -10.91 -16.27
N MET A 9 25.85 -10.29 -15.30
CA MET A 9 24.65 -9.50 -15.58
C MET A 9 25.08 -8.31 -16.46
N LYS A 10 24.59 -8.25 -17.69
CA LYS A 10 24.70 -7.06 -18.53
C LYS A 10 23.96 -5.90 -17.86
N PRO A 11 24.48 -4.68 -17.89
CA PRO A 11 23.87 -3.55 -17.21
C PRO A 11 22.49 -3.23 -17.83
N VAL A 12 21.46 -3.31 -17.03
CA VAL A 12 20.07 -2.89 -17.35
C VAL A 12 19.98 -1.36 -17.56
N GLY A 13 21.08 -0.63 -17.36
CA GLY A 13 21.17 0.83 -17.52
C GLY A 13 20.85 1.36 -18.92
N GLY A 14 21.00 0.56 -19.98
CA GLY A 14 20.71 1.00 -21.35
C GLY A 14 19.22 1.16 -21.67
N ILE A 15 18.35 0.35 -21.05
CA ILE A 15 16.89 0.42 -21.29
C ILE A 15 16.27 1.59 -20.51
N LEU A 16 16.80 1.91 -19.32
CA LEU A 16 16.32 3.04 -18.50
C LEU A 16 16.61 4.39 -19.17
N ILE A 17 17.77 4.54 -19.82
CA ILE A 17 18.15 5.78 -20.53
C ILE A 17 17.28 5.98 -21.78
N THR A 18 16.90 4.91 -22.49
CA THR A 18 16.04 4.99 -23.69
C THR A 18 14.59 5.32 -23.34
N LEU A 19 14.08 4.86 -22.19
CA LEU A 19 12.76 5.25 -21.68
C LEU A 19 12.74 6.71 -21.20
N LEU A 20 13.79 7.20 -20.57
CA LEU A 20 13.93 8.61 -20.15
C LEU A 20 14.04 9.58 -21.33
N THR A 21 14.57 9.15 -22.48
CA THR A 21 14.68 9.98 -23.69
C THR A 21 13.43 9.95 -24.58
N ALA A 22 12.56 8.94 -24.45
CA ALA A 22 11.33 8.83 -25.24
C ALA A 22 10.15 9.66 -24.67
N LEU A 23 10.13 9.95 -23.38
CA LEU A 23 9.07 10.74 -22.74
C LEU A 23 9.00 12.23 -23.19
N PRO A 24 10.10 12.94 -23.50
CA PRO A 24 10.03 14.32 -23.94
C PRO A 24 9.54 14.51 -25.39
N LEU A 25 9.60 13.48 -26.24
CA LEU A 25 9.29 13.62 -27.67
C LEU A 25 7.77 13.77 -27.97
N TYR A 26 6.92 13.37 -27.05
CA TYR A 26 5.46 13.55 -27.17
C TYR A 26 4.90 14.80 -26.47
N ALA A 27 5.75 15.59 -25.79
CA ALA A 27 5.35 16.83 -25.13
C ALA A 27 5.29 18.06 -26.08
N GLN A 28 5.34 17.86 -27.39
CA GLN A 28 5.63 18.94 -28.33
C GLN A 28 4.43 19.66 -28.94
N ASP A 29 3.20 19.41 -28.55
CA ASP A 29 2.07 20.21 -29.04
C ASP A 29 1.19 20.73 -27.91
N ASN A 30 1.12 22.04 -27.88
CA ASN A 30 0.13 23.00 -27.38
C ASN A 30 0.57 23.98 -26.29
N ASN A 31 0.38 25.26 -26.61
CA ASN A 31 0.81 26.46 -25.89
C ASN A 31 0.03 26.80 -24.61
N GLU A 32 -0.75 25.88 -23.99
CA GLU A 32 -1.65 26.23 -22.88
C GLU A 32 -1.33 25.60 -21.50
N ILE A 33 -0.16 24.97 -21.32
CA ILE A 33 0.12 24.21 -20.08
C ILE A 33 0.98 25.00 -19.07
N VAL A 34 1.17 26.29 -19.24
CA VAL A 34 2.15 27.08 -18.46
C VAL A 34 1.79 27.31 -16.99
N GLY A 35 0.63 26.90 -16.49
CA GLY A 35 0.19 27.18 -15.12
C GLY A 35 -0.04 25.96 -14.21
N GLN A 36 0.10 24.72 -14.71
CA GLN A 36 -0.35 23.52 -13.97
C GLN A 36 0.79 22.65 -13.42
N ASN A 37 2.04 23.06 -13.59
CA ASN A 37 3.22 22.23 -13.31
C ASN A 37 3.75 22.40 -11.88
N THR A 38 3.19 23.30 -11.07
CA THR A 38 3.67 23.46 -9.69
C THR A 38 3.14 22.36 -8.80
N PRO A 39 3.85 21.97 -7.71
CA PRO A 39 3.36 20.98 -6.76
C PRO A 39 1.98 21.29 -6.21
N ALA A 40 1.66 22.58 -5.92
CA ALA A 40 0.37 22.99 -5.42
C ALA A 40 -0.75 22.89 -6.46
N ALA A 41 -0.47 23.19 -7.74
CA ALA A 41 -1.41 23.01 -8.84
C ALA A 41 -1.72 21.53 -9.09
N LEU A 42 -0.68 20.70 -9.10
CA LEU A 42 -0.83 19.24 -9.27
C LEU A 42 -1.63 18.61 -8.12
N GLU A 43 -1.36 19.01 -6.87
CA GLU A 43 -2.14 18.55 -5.71
C GLU A 43 -3.61 18.96 -5.84
N ARG A 44 -3.89 20.23 -6.17
CA ARG A 44 -5.27 20.72 -6.38
C ARG A 44 -5.98 19.95 -7.48
N MET A 45 -5.32 19.75 -8.62
CA MET A 45 -5.87 18.99 -9.75
C MET A 45 -6.27 17.57 -9.34
N LYS A 46 -5.37 16.87 -8.63
CA LYS A 46 -5.66 15.51 -8.13
C LYS A 46 -6.87 15.51 -7.19
N MET A 47 -6.95 16.44 -6.24
CA MET A 47 -8.11 16.55 -5.33
C MET A 47 -9.43 16.79 -6.09
N GLN A 48 -9.38 17.44 -7.25
CA GLN A 48 -10.55 17.67 -8.10
C GLN A 48 -10.96 16.44 -8.93
N ASN A 49 -10.11 15.42 -9.03
CA ASN A 49 -10.40 14.18 -9.77
C ASN A 49 -11.16 13.19 -8.88
N LEU A 50 -12.43 13.46 -8.59
CA LEU A 50 -13.21 12.69 -7.63
C LEU A 50 -13.32 11.20 -8.00
N TRP A 51 -13.53 10.86 -9.28
CA TRP A 51 -13.60 9.48 -9.71
C TRP A 51 -12.28 8.75 -9.59
N LEU A 52 -11.19 9.35 -10.07
CA LEU A 52 -9.86 8.73 -10.05
C LEU A 52 -9.29 8.58 -8.64
N GLU A 53 -9.58 9.56 -7.75
CA GLU A 53 -9.06 9.52 -6.37
C GLU A 53 -9.89 8.61 -5.44
N HIS A 54 -11.18 8.43 -5.71
CA HIS A 54 -12.07 7.71 -4.78
C HIS A 54 -12.59 6.37 -5.30
N THR A 55 -12.32 6.00 -6.57
CA THR A 55 -12.78 4.73 -7.16
C THR A 55 -11.69 4.01 -7.94
N SER A 56 -11.89 2.72 -8.23
CA SER A 56 -11.07 1.94 -9.17
C SER A 56 -11.57 2.04 -10.63
N ASN A 57 -12.59 2.86 -10.89
CA ASN A 57 -13.24 2.96 -12.19
C ASN A 57 -12.51 3.97 -13.10
N ALA A 58 -11.62 3.48 -13.98
CA ALA A 58 -10.87 4.33 -14.90
C ALA A 58 -11.74 5.15 -15.86
N ALA A 59 -12.97 4.67 -16.17
CA ALA A 59 -13.89 5.41 -17.04
C ALA A 59 -14.26 6.79 -16.48
N GLY A 60 -14.09 7.01 -15.17
CA GLY A 60 -14.33 8.28 -14.50
C GLY A 60 -13.39 9.41 -14.91
N ALA A 61 -12.22 9.11 -15.49
CA ALA A 61 -11.25 10.11 -15.94
C ALA A 61 -11.83 11.16 -16.91
N ILE A 62 -12.75 10.74 -17.76
CA ILE A 62 -13.46 11.64 -18.70
C ILE A 62 -14.43 12.58 -17.95
N LEU A 63 -15.07 12.09 -16.88
CA LEU A 63 -15.99 12.91 -16.08
C LEU A 63 -15.25 13.90 -15.17
N ASP A 64 -14.05 13.53 -14.71
CA ASP A 64 -13.16 14.42 -13.94
C ASP A 64 -12.55 15.52 -14.81
N ASN A 65 -12.64 15.39 -16.14
CA ASN A 65 -12.01 16.31 -17.10
C ASN A 65 -10.52 16.53 -16.79
N THR A 66 -9.82 15.42 -16.56
CA THR A 66 -8.44 15.40 -16.08
C THR A 66 -7.51 16.10 -17.06
N VAL A 67 -6.78 17.09 -16.58
CA VAL A 67 -5.81 17.82 -17.38
C VAL A 67 -4.56 16.95 -17.58
N ARG A 68 -3.93 17.08 -18.74
CA ARG A 68 -2.70 16.36 -19.07
C ARG A 68 -1.56 16.84 -18.17
N TYR A 69 -0.84 15.90 -17.57
CA TYR A 69 0.35 16.15 -16.76
C TYR A 69 1.34 14.99 -16.87
N SER A 70 2.57 15.24 -16.48
CA SER A 70 3.51 14.18 -16.14
C SER A 70 4.45 14.61 -15.03
N THR A 71 4.93 13.66 -14.23
CA THR A 71 5.87 13.89 -13.16
C THR A 71 6.89 12.77 -13.10
N VAL A 72 8.14 13.14 -12.79
CA VAL A 72 9.25 12.21 -12.54
C VAL A 72 9.92 12.64 -11.26
N SER A 73 10.15 11.72 -10.34
CA SER A 73 10.80 12.01 -9.06
C SER A 73 11.76 10.92 -8.62
N LEU A 74 12.78 11.32 -7.87
CA LEU A 74 13.69 10.47 -7.14
C LEU A 74 13.61 10.86 -5.67
N GLY A 75 13.32 9.90 -4.79
CA GLY A 75 13.18 10.09 -3.36
C GLY A 75 14.16 9.25 -2.56
N TYR A 76 14.45 9.71 -1.34
CA TYR A 76 15.19 8.95 -0.35
C TYR A 76 14.57 9.14 1.03
N ASP A 77 14.16 8.02 1.65
CA ASP A 77 13.52 8.01 2.96
C ASP A 77 14.41 7.37 4.01
N ILE A 78 14.40 7.94 5.20
CA ILE A 78 15.07 7.41 6.39
C ILE A 78 14.09 7.40 7.54
N GLY A 79 13.69 6.22 8.01
CA GLY A 79 12.93 6.03 9.24
C GLY A 79 13.81 5.43 10.34
N ASN A 80 13.74 5.95 11.57
CA ASN A 80 14.44 5.40 12.72
C ASN A 80 13.63 5.61 14.00
N GLY A 81 13.64 4.61 14.89
CA GLY A 81 12.98 4.73 16.20
C GLY A 81 12.52 3.39 16.75
N THR A 82 12.01 3.44 17.97
CA THR A 82 11.52 2.26 18.69
C THR A 82 10.00 2.12 18.64
N PHE A 83 9.25 3.19 18.33
CA PHE A 83 7.81 3.13 18.13
C PHE A 83 7.49 2.42 16.81
N ARG A 84 7.38 1.09 16.88
CA ARG A 84 7.19 0.20 15.74
C ARG A 84 6.62 -1.15 16.15
N ARG A 85 5.93 -1.82 15.25
CA ARG A 85 5.51 -3.22 15.45
C ARG A 85 6.74 -4.15 15.51
N PRO A 86 6.61 -5.33 16.15
CA PRO A 86 7.74 -6.28 16.26
C PRO A 86 8.39 -6.65 14.93
N GLN A 87 7.58 -6.85 13.88
CA GLN A 87 8.04 -7.25 12.54
C GLN A 87 8.63 -6.09 11.71
N GLU A 88 8.39 -4.85 12.10
CA GLU A 88 9.01 -3.68 11.47
C GLU A 88 10.46 -3.51 11.92
N GLY A 89 11.31 -3.02 11.04
CA GLY A 89 12.70 -2.72 11.37
C GLY A 89 12.86 -1.47 12.23
N LYS A 90 13.87 -1.47 13.11
CA LYS A 90 14.23 -0.27 13.88
C LYS A 90 14.57 0.92 12.99
N ARG A 91 15.19 0.66 11.85
CA ARG A 91 15.53 1.66 10.84
C ARG A 91 15.13 1.15 9.47
N VAL A 92 14.57 2.02 8.66
CA VAL A 92 14.24 1.77 7.26
C VAL A 92 14.90 2.85 6.40
N ASN A 93 15.56 2.44 5.33
CA ASN A 93 16.08 3.34 4.31
C ASN A 93 15.49 2.93 2.97
N SER A 94 14.93 3.85 2.23
CA SER A 94 14.38 3.61 0.90
C SER A 94 14.97 4.56 -0.14
N LEU A 95 15.23 4.06 -1.33
CA LEU A 95 15.49 4.84 -2.54
C LEU A 95 14.35 4.56 -3.51
N ASP A 96 13.63 5.60 -3.88
CA ASP A 96 12.39 5.51 -4.63
C ASP A 96 12.49 6.33 -5.91
N PHE A 97 12.20 5.68 -7.04
CA PHE A 97 12.02 6.34 -8.33
C PHE A 97 10.55 6.22 -8.72
N LYS A 98 9.92 7.32 -9.05
CA LYS A 98 8.52 7.34 -9.49
C LYS A 98 8.37 8.21 -10.73
N THR A 99 7.61 7.69 -11.70
CA THR A 99 7.12 8.47 -12.84
C THR A 99 5.65 8.17 -13.04
N GLU A 100 4.86 9.18 -13.32
CA GLU A 100 3.46 9.03 -13.66
C GLU A 100 3.05 10.14 -14.63
N GLY A 101 2.04 9.89 -15.43
CA GLY A 101 1.52 10.92 -16.30
C GLY A 101 0.45 10.39 -17.24
N GLY A 102 -0.31 11.31 -17.76
CA GLY A 102 -1.39 11.00 -18.67
C GLY A 102 -2.32 12.18 -18.89
N GLY A 103 -3.41 11.91 -19.58
CA GLY A 103 -4.41 12.91 -19.93
C GLY A 103 -5.23 12.48 -21.13
N ILE A 104 -6.03 13.40 -21.64
CA ILE A 104 -6.84 13.19 -22.84
C ILE A 104 -5.99 13.56 -24.05
N TYR A 105 -5.96 12.67 -25.07
CA TYR A 105 -5.16 12.84 -26.28
C TYR A 105 -6.04 12.94 -27.52
N GLU A 106 -6.04 14.09 -28.19
CA GLU A 106 -6.80 14.32 -29.44
C GLU A 106 -6.37 13.38 -30.56
N GLY A 107 -5.05 13.13 -30.68
CA GLY A 107 -4.48 12.18 -31.65
C GLY A 107 -4.94 10.72 -31.47
N LEU A 108 -5.53 10.38 -30.32
CA LEU A 108 -6.18 9.12 -30.03
C LEU A 108 -7.70 9.26 -29.96
N HIS A 109 -8.29 10.15 -30.78
CA HIS A 109 -9.74 10.40 -30.83
C HIS A 109 -10.36 10.81 -29.50
N GLY A 110 -9.63 11.53 -28.64
CA GLY A 110 -10.12 11.97 -27.33
C GLY A 110 -10.10 10.90 -26.24
N MET A 111 -9.35 9.83 -26.41
CA MET A 111 -9.13 8.83 -25.37
C MET A 111 -8.29 9.40 -24.23
N TYR A 112 -8.63 9.01 -23.00
CA TYR A 112 -7.75 9.19 -21.86
C TYR A 112 -6.77 8.01 -21.77
N VAL A 113 -5.50 8.33 -21.58
CA VAL A 113 -4.43 7.34 -21.34
C VAL A 113 -3.57 7.86 -20.20
N TRP A 114 -3.33 7.02 -19.22
CA TRP A 114 -2.45 7.32 -18.10
C TRP A 114 -1.59 6.12 -17.75
N GLY A 115 -0.41 6.39 -17.22
CA GLY A 115 0.49 5.35 -16.76
C GLY A 115 1.36 5.81 -15.61
N SER A 116 1.74 4.88 -14.75
CA SER A 116 2.73 5.09 -13.70
C SER A 116 3.70 3.92 -13.63
N PHE A 117 4.92 4.25 -13.25
CA PHE A 117 5.94 3.27 -12.89
C PHE A 117 6.64 3.73 -11.63
N SER A 118 6.81 2.81 -10.67
CA SER A 118 7.64 3.05 -9.50
C SER A 118 8.61 1.90 -9.28
N TYR A 119 9.80 2.27 -8.81
CA TYR A 119 10.82 1.35 -8.34
C TYR A 119 11.27 1.80 -6.97
N SER A 120 11.20 0.90 -6.01
CA SER A 120 11.66 1.12 -4.64
C SER A 120 12.71 0.09 -4.27
N ARG A 121 13.83 0.55 -3.74
CA ARG A 121 14.83 -0.30 -3.11
C ARG A 121 14.97 0.12 -1.66
N TYR A 122 14.54 -0.74 -0.75
CA TYR A 122 14.56 -0.40 0.66
C TYR A 122 15.24 -1.48 1.50
N LYS A 123 15.84 -1.01 2.60
CA LYS A 123 16.51 -1.85 3.58
C LYS A 123 15.84 -1.67 4.93
N VAL A 124 15.35 -2.78 5.47
CA VAL A 124 14.75 -2.86 6.80
C VAL A 124 15.81 -3.41 7.75
N HIS A 125 16.25 -2.59 8.71
CA HIS A 125 17.34 -2.96 9.61
C HIS A 125 16.82 -3.63 10.87
N LYS A 126 17.45 -4.73 11.26
CA LYS A 126 17.15 -5.48 12.48
C LYS A 126 15.68 -5.89 12.58
N ALA A 127 15.11 -6.35 11.47
CA ALA A 127 13.79 -6.98 11.47
C ALA A 127 13.85 -8.35 12.15
N GLU A 128 12.77 -8.70 12.85
CA GLU A 128 12.59 -9.95 13.57
C GLU A 128 11.16 -10.48 13.33
N TYR A 129 10.87 -11.70 13.70
CA TYR A 129 9.56 -12.37 13.58
C TYR A 129 9.00 -12.47 12.15
N ASN A 130 9.88 -12.46 11.15
CA ASN A 130 9.50 -12.72 9.76
C ASN A 130 10.63 -13.43 9.00
N ALA A 131 10.32 -14.63 8.50
CA ALA A 131 11.21 -15.42 7.66
C ALA A 131 10.50 -15.98 6.40
N SER A 132 9.37 -15.43 5.97
CA SER A 132 8.59 -16.01 4.87
C SER A 132 7.90 -15.02 3.94
N LEU A 133 7.70 -13.75 4.31
CA LEU A 133 6.93 -12.79 3.53
C LEU A 133 7.71 -11.50 3.27
N ILE A 134 7.38 -10.81 2.18
CA ILE A 134 7.85 -9.43 1.93
C ILE A 134 7.16 -8.46 2.88
N ASP A 135 5.82 -8.56 2.97
CA ASP A 135 5.01 -7.80 3.92
C ASP A 135 4.36 -8.73 4.96
N PRO A 136 4.94 -8.84 6.17
CA PRO A 136 4.39 -9.67 7.24
C PRO A 136 3.13 -9.07 7.89
N LEU A 137 2.80 -7.80 7.62
CA LEU A 137 1.66 -7.09 8.21
C LEU A 137 0.38 -7.12 7.36
N ARG A 138 0.41 -7.81 6.23
CA ARG A 138 -0.73 -7.87 5.29
C ARG A 138 -1.96 -8.67 5.77
N GLY A 139 -1.89 -9.23 6.99
CA GLY A 139 -2.98 -10.02 7.58
C GLY A 139 -2.90 -11.52 7.27
N MET A 140 -1.74 -12.04 6.86
CA MET A 140 -1.49 -13.47 6.66
C MET A 140 -1.24 -14.14 8.01
N PRO A 141 -2.09 -15.09 8.48
CA PRO A 141 -1.87 -15.79 9.74
C PRO A 141 -0.77 -16.88 9.64
N PHE A 142 -0.53 -17.44 8.45
CA PHE A 142 0.36 -18.59 8.24
C PHE A 142 1.76 -18.15 7.81
N ILE A 143 2.56 -17.64 8.74
CA ILE A 143 3.93 -17.16 8.48
C ILE A 143 4.97 -17.97 9.27
N ILE A 144 6.21 -17.96 8.78
CA ILE A 144 7.36 -18.43 9.56
C ILE A 144 7.97 -17.23 10.27
N ALA A 145 8.04 -17.28 11.59
CA ALA A 145 8.66 -16.28 12.43
C ALA A 145 10.02 -16.76 12.94
N ASP A 146 10.97 -15.86 13.12
CA ASP A 146 12.25 -16.10 13.76
C ASP A 146 12.65 -14.92 14.64
N THR A 147 13.52 -15.12 15.62
CA THR A 147 14.01 -14.06 16.51
C THR A 147 15.37 -13.49 16.10
N ASN A 148 15.95 -13.97 15.02
CA ASN A 148 17.26 -13.53 14.56
C ASN A 148 17.15 -12.14 13.92
N ARG A 149 17.54 -11.10 14.66
CA ARG A 149 17.54 -9.70 14.18
C ARG A 149 18.49 -9.54 13.01
N SER A 150 17.94 -9.33 11.83
CA SER A 150 18.71 -9.20 10.61
C SER A 150 18.16 -8.12 9.69
N ASN A 151 18.94 -7.77 8.68
CA ASN A 151 18.54 -6.80 7.69
C ASN A 151 17.87 -7.51 6.51
N TRP A 152 16.72 -6.98 6.11
CA TRP A 152 16.11 -7.30 4.84
C TRP A 152 16.53 -6.27 3.79
N VAL A 153 16.76 -6.73 2.57
CA VAL A 153 16.95 -5.89 1.38
C VAL A 153 15.86 -6.26 0.39
N ASN A 154 15.00 -5.29 0.10
CA ASN A 154 13.83 -5.46 -0.74
C ASN A 154 13.94 -4.59 -1.99
N GLN A 155 13.37 -5.07 -3.09
CA GLN A 155 13.16 -4.33 -4.33
C GLN A 155 11.71 -4.54 -4.75
N ASP A 156 11.03 -3.47 -5.10
CA ASP A 156 9.63 -3.47 -5.52
C ASP A 156 9.48 -2.67 -6.82
N TYR A 157 8.78 -3.25 -7.80
CA TYR A 157 8.47 -2.68 -9.09
C TYR A 157 6.96 -2.66 -9.25
N ASN A 158 6.38 -1.48 -9.46
CA ASN A 158 4.97 -1.32 -9.72
C ASN A 158 4.76 -0.61 -11.06
N LEU A 159 3.88 -1.17 -11.88
CA LEU A 159 3.43 -0.60 -13.13
C LEU A 159 1.90 -0.51 -13.09
N GLU A 160 1.35 0.65 -13.45
CA GLU A 160 -0.09 0.82 -13.62
C GLU A 160 -0.36 1.54 -14.94
N MET A 161 -1.39 1.11 -15.64
CA MET A 161 -1.86 1.69 -16.89
C MET A 161 -3.37 1.81 -16.87
N GLN A 162 -3.89 2.95 -17.35
CA GLN A 162 -5.32 3.20 -17.48
C GLN A 162 -5.61 3.69 -18.90
N MET A 163 -6.66 3.17 -19.47
CA MET A 163 -7.15 3.59 -20.77
C MET A 163 -8.66 3.77 -20.69
N THR A 164 -9.18 4.86 -21.29
CA THR A 164 -10.60 5.16 -21.26
C THR A 164 -11.04 5.73 -22.60
N THR A 165 -12.17 5.25 -23.11
CA THR A 165 -12.76 5.76 -24.34
C THR A 165 -13.32 7.18 -24.12
N PRO A 166 -13.44 8.00 -25.16
CA PRO A 166 -14.27 9.19 -25.08
C PRO A 166 -15.74 8.81 -24.80
N LEU A 167 -16.59 9.82 -24.65
CA LEU A 167 -18.03 9.62 -24.48
C LEU A 167 -18.64 9.02 -25.74
N LEU A 168 -18.98 7.74 -25.70
CA LEU A 168 -19.62 7.01 -26.81
C LEU A 168 -21.13 7.24 -26.78
N TRP A 169 -21.72 7.45 -27.95
CA TRP A 169 -23.18 7.71 -28.10
C TRP A 169 -23.71 8.78 -27.16
N ASN A 170 -22.88 9.74 -26.78
CA ASN A 170 -23.19 10.79 -25.79
C ASN A 170 -23.60 10.27 -24.40
N ARG A 171 -23.35 9.01 -24.06
CA ARG A 171 -23.80 8.40 -22.79
C ARG A 171 -22.84 7.42 -22.14
N VAL A 172 -22.09 6.66 -22.91
CA VAL A 172 -21.30 5.52 -22.38
C VAL A 172 -19.82 5.81 -22.43
N ILE A 173 -19.12 5.49 -21.35
CA ILE A 173 -17.66 5.55 -21.25
C ILE A 173 -17.18 4.18 -20.79
N ILE A 174 -16.18 3.63 -21.46
CA ILE A 174 -15.58 2.35 -21.13
C ILE A 174 -14.12 2.59 -20.71
N GLY A 175 -13.71 2.00 -19.62
CA GLY A 175 -12.36 2.10 -19.09
C GLY A 175 -11.76 0.73 -18.75
N ILE A 176 -10.46 0.67 -18.70
CA ILE A 176 -9.70 -0.47 -18.21
C ILE A 176 -8.48 0.01 -17.43
N THR A 177 -8.23 -0.62 -16.29
CA THR A 177 -6.98 -0.48 -15.52
C THR A 177 -6.24 -1.80 -15.51
N GLY A 178 -4.94 -1.77 -15.79
CA GLY A 178 -4.01 -2.87 -15.63
C GLY A 178 -2.94 -2.51 -14.60
N ARG A 179 -2.66 -3.42 -13.63
CA ARG A 179 -1.58 -3.24 -12.65
C ARG A 179 -0.69 -4.47 -12.64
N TYR A 180 0.59 -4.26 -12.50
CA TYR A 180 1.57 -5.31 -12.32
C TYR A 180 2.54 -4.92 -11.21
N GLN A 181 2.68 -5.80 -10.23
CA GLN A 181 3.66 -5.69 -9.15
C GLN A 181 4.62 -6.87 -9.20
N ASN A 182 5.90 -6.59 -9.04
CA ASN A 182 6.93 -7.61 -8.85
C ASN A 182 7.87 -7.16 -7.72
N ALA A 183 8.04 -8.01 -6.70
CA ALA A 183 8.92 -7.68 -5.60
C ALA A 183 9.83 -8.86 -5.22
N VAL A 184 11.02 -8.54 -4.73
CA VAL A 184 11.99 -9.50 -4.22
C VAL A 184 12.53 -8.99 -2.89
N GLY A 185 12.51 -9.85 -1.88
CA GLY A 185 13.07 -9.56 -0.57
C GLY A 185 14.01 -10.66 -0.10
N ALA A 186 15.12 -10.28 0.53
CA ALA A 186 16.08 -11.23 1.09
C ALA A 186 16.60 -10.76 2.45
N LYS A 187 16.64 -11.69 3.40
CA LYS A 187 17.24 -11.51 4.73
C LYS A 187 18.69 -12.00 4.72
N GLN A 188 19.58 -11.34 5.46
CA GLN A 188 21.03 -11.59 5.35
C GLN A 188 21.55 -12.66 6.30
N LEU A 189 20.93 -12.83 7.49
CA LEU A 189 21.31 -13.85 8.47
C LEU A 189 20.35 -15.03 8.46
N ASP A 190 20.86 -16.19 8.86
CA ASP A 190 20.07 -17.42 8.96
C ASP A 190 18.92 -17.30 9.99
N PRO A 191 17.75 -17.87 9.71
CA PRO A 191 17.38 -18.45 8.43
C PRO A 191 17.34 -17.35 7.37
N ARG A 192 17.89 -17.61 6.18
CA ARG A 192 17.96 -16.64 5.07
C ARG A 192 16.78 -16.79 4.14
N PRO A 193 15.64 -16.15 4.38
CA PRO A 193 14.57 -16.19 3.41
C PRO A 193 14.94 -15.40 2.16
N LEU A 194 14.55 -15.97 1.02
CA LEU A 194 14.44 -15.29 -0.26
C LEU A 194 12.97 -15.35 -0.66
N VAL A 195 12.34 -14.19 -0.77
CA VAL A 195 10.91 -14.09 -1.09
C VAL A 195 10.75 -13.39 -2.43
N ARG A 196 9.88 -13.94 -3.28
CA ARG A 196 9.51 -13.35 -4.57
C ARG A 196 8.00 -13.21 -4.64
N LEU A 197 7.55 -12.04 -5.05
CA LEU A 197 6.14 -11.72 -5.22
C LEU A 197 5.89 -11.26 -6.65
N SER A 198 4.80 -11.73 -7.23
CA SER A 198 4.27 -11.26 -8.50
C SER A 198 2.75 -11.14 -8.38
N GLN A 199 2.19 -10.00 -8.78
CA GLN A 199 0.76 -9.76 -8.81
C GLN A 199 0.37 -9.08 -10.11
N PHE A 200 -0.70 -9.55 -10.72
CA PHE A 200 -1.32 -8.96 -11.89
C PHE A 200 -2.78 -8.66 -11.60
N THR A 201 -3.22 -7.44 -11.95
CA THR A 201 -4.59 -6.96 -11.71
C THR A 201 -5.17 -6.39 -12.99
N VAL A 202 -6.43 -6.69 -13.27
CA VAL A 202 -7.21 -6.11 -14.38
C VAL A 202 -8.56 -5.62 -13.85
N ILE A 203 -8.94 -4.40 -14.22
CA ILE A 203 -10.18 -3.76 -13.78
C ILE A 203 -10.88 -3.15 -14.99
N PRO A 204 -11.71 -3.90 -15.72
CA PRO A 204 -12.63 -3.33 -16.69
C PRO A 204 -13.71 -2.51 -15.97
N SER A 205 -14.14 -1.43 -16.60
CA SER A 205 -15.08 -0.51 -16.02
C SER A 205 -15.95 0.16 -17.07
N VAL A 206 -17.13 0.57 -16.67
CA VAL A 206 -18.10 1.27 -17.54
C VAL A 206 -18.85 2.35 -16.75
N ILE A 207 -19.14 3.45 -17.41
CA ILE A 207 -19.99 4.52 -16.87
C ILE A 207 -21.08 4.85 -17.88
N VAL A 208 -22.29 5.06 -17.39
CA VAL A 208 -23.40 5.59 -18.16
C VAL A 208 -23.78 6.95 -17.59
N LYS A 209 -23.73 7.98 -18.45
CA LYS A 209 -24.02 9.38 -18.09
C LYS A 209 -25.44 9.76 -18.51
N PHE A 210 -26.14 10.45 -17.62
CA PHE A 210 -27.51 10.98 -17.84
C PHE A 210 -27.54 12.45 -17.39
N ASP A 211 -27.33 13.38 -18.32
CA ASP A 211 -27.25 14.81 -18.03
C ASP A 211 -26.21 15.12 -16.92
N LYS A 212 -26.67 15.45 -15.72
CA LYS A 212 -25.86 15.75 -14.53
C LYS A 212 -25.53 14.54 -13.67
N HIS A 213 -26.04 13.39 -13.99
CA HIS A 213 -25.88 12.14 -13.24
C HIS A 213 -25.02 11.15 -14.01
N ALA A 214 -24.27 10.31 -13.29
CA ALA A 214 -23.58 9.19 -13.88
C ALA A 214 -23.62 7.97 -12.94
N LEU A 215 -23.80 6.80 -13.53
CA LEU A 215 -23.72 5.49 -12.87
C LEU A 215 -22.52 4.73 -13.42
N GLY A 216 -21.70 4.20 -12.54
CA GLY A 216 -20.51 3.43 -12.86
C GLY A 216 -20.55 2.02 -12.31
N LEU A 217 -19.88 1.10 -13.01
CA LEU A 217 -19.62 -0.25 -12.60
C LEU A 217 -18.16 -0.59 -12.91
N ASN A 218 -17.51 -1.32 -12.03
CA ASN A 218 -16.22 -1.96 -12.29
C ASN A 218 -16.23 -3.40 -11.81
N PHE A 219 -15.38 -4.21 -12.41
CA PHE A 219 -15.10 -5.57 -12.00
C PHE A 219 -13.61 -5.70 -11.75
N ASP A 220 -13.23 -6.25 -10.58
CA ASP A 220 -11.84 -6.35 -10.14
C ASP A 220 -11.40 -7.80 -10.11
N TYR A 221 -10.35 -8.12 -10.86
CA TYR A 221 -9.68 -9.42 -10.79
C TYR A 221 -8.20 -9.23 -10.54
N TYR A 222 -7.64 -9.94 -9.57
CA TYR A 222 -6.18 -10.11 -9.50
C TYR A 222 -5.77 -11.53 -9.15
N SER A 223 -4.58 -11.90 -9.62
CA SER A 223 -3.85 -13.08 -9.22
C SER A 223 -2.53 -12.68 -8.60
N ARG A 224 -2.22 -13.25 -7.43
CA ARG A 224 -0.98 -12.99 -6.67
C ARG A 224 -0.31 -14.29 -6.34
N ARG A 225 1.01 -14.31 -6.53
CA ARG A 225 1.87 -15.38 -6.10
C ARG A 225 3.03 -14.82 -5.28
N GLU A 226 3.25 -15.36 -4.09
CA GLU A 226 4.35 -15.01 -3.21
C GLU A 226 5.04 -16.30 -2.75
N ASP A 227 6.28 -16.49 -3.19
CA ASP A 227 7.08 -17.67 -2.90
C ASP A 227 8.22 -17.29 -1.97
N GLY A 228 8.21 -17.78 -0.73
CA GLY A 228 9.26 -17.59 0.27
C GLY A 228 10.01 -18.88 0.55
N SER A 229 11.34 -18.83 0.49
CA SER A 229 12.19 -19.95 0.89
C SER A 229 13.20 -19.52 1.95
N ALA A 230 13.10 -20.08 3.15
CA ALA A 230 14.07 -19.89 4.22
C ALA A 230 15.04 -21.08 4.28
N GLY A 231 16.32 -20.81 4.44
CA GLY A 231 17.35 -21.83 4.48
C GLY A 231 18.54 -21.41 5.32
N ASN A 232 19.35 -22.37 5.75
CA ASN A 232 20.57 -22.13 6.51
C ASN A 232 21.79 -22.12 5.60
N SER A 233 22.70 -21.18 5.83
CA SER A 233 24.03 -21.19 5.20
C SER A 233 24.94 -22.27 5.77
N ASN A 234 24.71 -22.63 7.03
CA ASN A 234 25.43 -23.68 7.74
C ASN A 234 24.44 -24.78 8.17
N ASN A 235 24.42 -25.87 7.44
CA ASN A 235 23.53 -27.01 7.69
C ASN A 235 23.82 -27.75 9.00
N ARG A 236 24.90 -27.40 9.72
CA ARG A 236 25.24 -27.96 11.03
C ARG A 236 24.67 -27.17 12.20
N ARG A 237 24.00 -26.04 11.94
CA ARG A 237 23.38 -25.23 12.97
C ARG A 237 21.90 -25.12 12.69
N ASP A 238 21.12 -25.66 13.57
CA ASP A 238 19.66 -25.52 13.54
C ASP A 238 19.28 -24.08 13.89
N GLN A 239 18.31 -23.53 13.15
CA GLN A 239 17.75 -22.24 13.42
C GLN A 239 16.33 -22.43 13.93
N GLN A 240 16.06 -22.03 15.16
CA GLN A 240 14.75 -22.08 15.74
C GLN A 240 13.79 -21.13 15.01
N VAL A 241 12.62 -21.61 14.66
CA VAL A 241 11.55 -20.88 14.02
C VAL A 241 10.20 -21.29 14.60
N TRP A 242 9.21 -20.44 14.37
CA TRP A 242 7.83 -20.69 14.75
C TRP A 242 6.92 -20.57 13.51
N GLU A 243 6.09 -21.56 13.31
CA GLU A 243 5.02 -21.52 12.31
C GLU A 243 3.79 -20.92 12.97
N LEU A 244 3.51 -19.65 12.67
CA LEU A 244 2.34 -18.95 13.20
C LEU A 244 1.06 -19.38 12.47
N ARG A 245 -0.10 -19.28 13.17
CA ARG A 245 -1.43 -19.68 12.69
C ARG A 245 -2.53 -18.66 12.99
N GLY A 246 -2.19 -17.52 13.58
CA GLY A 246 -3.07 -16.45 14.04
C GLY A 246 -2.96 -16.23 15.55
N LEU A 247 -3.20 -15.05 16.01
CA LEU A 247 -3.21 -14.55 17.41
C LEU A 247 -2.21 -15.27 18.35
N GLY A 248 -0.92 -15.29 17.96
CA GLY A 248 0.13 -15.93 18.77
C GLY A 248 0.15 -17.46 18.76
N PHE A 249 -0.85 -18.16 18.23
CA PHE A 249 -0.81 -19.62 18.10
C PHE A 249 0.29 -20.04 17.13
N HIS A 250 1.11 -20.98 17.57
CA HIS A 250 2.27 -21.42 16.81
C HIS A 250 2.65 -22.88 17.09
N SER A 251 3.47 -23.42 16.25
CA SER A 251 4.25 -24.63 16.52
C SER A 251 5.74 -24.30 16.38
N GLU A 252 6.53 -24.81 17.30
CA GLU A 252 7.97 -24.67 17.24
C GLU A 252 8.61 -25.67 16.27
N GLY A 253 9.71 -25.26 15.66
CA GLY A 253 10.49 -26.11 14.80
C GLY A 253 11.86 -25.52 14.49
N VAL A 254 12.63 -26.21 13.66
CA VAL A 254 13.97 -25.79 13.25
C VAL A 254 14.09 -25.81 11.73
N ILE A 255 14.81 -24.87 11.17
CA ILE A 255 15.26 -24.90 9.78
C ILE A 255 16.70 -25.37 9.75
N GLY A 256 16.96 -26.42 8.99
CA GLY A 256 18.24 -27.08 8.94
C GLY A 256 18.29 -28.36 9.73
N GLY A 257 18.73 -29.41 9.52
CA GLY A 257 18.73 -30.68 10.26
C GLY A 257 17.64 -31.66 9.79
N VAL A 258 17.59 -32.80 10.46
CA VAL A 258 16.64 -33.89 10.15
C VAL A 258 15.33 -33.64 10.89
N GLY A 259 14.21 -33.66 10.16
CA GLY A 259 12.87 -33.48 10.74
C GLY A 259 12.48 -32.03 11.04
N GLY A 260 13.18 -31.07 10.43
CA GLY A 260 12.91 -29.66 10.61
C GLY A 260 11.67 -29.16 9.86
N VAL A 261 11.30 -27.91 10.15
CA VAL A 261 10.28 -27.17 9.43
C VAL A 261 10.75 -26.94 7.98
N GLU A 262 9.88 -27.24 7.02
CA GLU A 262 10.14 -26.83 5.64
C GLU A 262 10.12 -25.31 5.54
N GLY A 263 11.26 -24.70 5.25
CA GLY A 263 11.43 -23.26 5.11
C GLY A 263 10.73 -22.66 3.89
N LEU A 264 9.97 -23.45 3.14
CA LEU A 264 9.26 -23.03 1.95
C LEU A 264 7.82 -22.65 2.27
N ARG A 265 7.40 -21.51 1.74
CA ARG A 265 6.01 -21.02 1.76
C ARG A 265 5.64 -20.51 0.38
N ASN A 266 4.63 -21.15 -0.21
CA ASN A 266 4.04 -20.74 -1.48
C ASN A 266 2.64 -20.21 -1.18
N CYS A 267 2.42 -18.95 -1.42
CA CYS A 267 1.13 -18.28 -1.24
C CYS A 267 0.58 -17.95 -2.62
N ASN A 268 -0.55 -18.57 -3.00
CA ASN A 268 -1.22 -18.36 -4.27
C ASN A 268 -2.62 -17.81 -4.03
N ALA A 269 -2.88 -16.59 -4.47
CA ALA A 269 -4.15 -15.92 -4.26
C ALA A 269 -4.84 -15.57 -5.57
N ASN A 270 -6.16 -15.67 -5.57
CA ASN A 270 -7.04 -15.10 -6.58
C ASN A 270 -8.09 -14.23 -5.89
N ASN A 271 -8.38 -13.08 -6.46
CA ASN A 271 -9.39 -12.14 -6.00
C ASN A 271 -10.43 -11.91 -7.09
N LEU A 272 -11.67 -11.86 -6.68
CA LEU A 272 -12.79 -11.36 -7.49
C LEU A 272 -13.47 -10.25 -6.71
N GLY A 273 -13.68 -9.13 -7.36
CA GLY A 273 -14.35 -8.00 -6.76
C GLY A 273 -15.16 -7.21 -7.76
N GLY A 274 -15.85 -6.22 -7.28
CA GLY A 274 -16.60 -5.30 -8.12
C GLY A 274 -17.18 -4.14 -7.34
N GLY A 275 -17.45 -3.07 -8.04
CA GLY A 275 -17.96 -1.85 -7.44
C GLY A 275 -19.07 -1.19 -8.25
N ILE A 276 -19.90 -0.44 -7.53
CA ILE A 276 -20.94 0.40 -8.09
C ILE A 276 -20.71 1.84 -7.65
N GLN A 277 -20.89 2.78 -8.56
CA GLN A 277 -20.68 4.19 -8.29
C GLN A 277 -21.85 5.01 -8.82
N TYR A 278 -22.14 6.10 -8.12
CA TYR A 278 -23.07 7.13 -8.56
C TYR A 278 -22.45 8.50 -8.36
N SER A 279 -22.53 9.37 -9.35
CA SER A 279 -22.13 10.76 -9.21
C SER A 279 -23.19 11.74 -9.70
N TYR A 280 -23.17 12.91 -9.06
CA TYR A 280 -23.94 14.07 -9.46
C TYR A 280 -23.03 15.28 -9.65
N PHE A 281 -23.21 16.01 -10.74
CA PHE A 281 -22.44 17.19 -11.08
C PHE A 281 -23.36 18.37 -11.41
N SER A 282 -23.19 19.46 -10.68
CA SER A 282 -23.93 20.70 -10.87
C SER A 282 -23.00 21.89 -10.69
N GLY A 283 -22.15 22.17 -11.67
CA GLY A 283 -21.29 23.36 -11.69
C GLY A 283 -20.53 23.66 -10.39
N GLN A 284 -21.21 24.02 -9.32
CA GLN A 284 -20.64 24.36 -8.02
C GLN A 284 -20.54 23.17 -7.06
N VAL A 285 -21.31 22.11 -7.28
CA VAL A 285 -21.36 20.93 -6.40
C VAL A 285 -21.08 19.69 -7.21
N ARG A 286 -20.10 18.93 -6.76
CA ARG A 286 -19.75 17.60 -7.29
C ARG A 286 -19.86 16.60 -6.15
N PHE A 287 -20.58 15.52 -6.38
CA PHE A 287 -20.83 14.46 -5.41
C PHE A 287 -20.55 13.11 -6.04
N LEU A 288 -19.90 12.22 -5.28
CA LEU A 288 -19.63 10.84 -5.67
C LEU A 288 -19.93 9.91 -4.50
N LEU A 289 -20.70 8.87 -4.76
CA LEU A 289 -20.93 7.73 -3.87
C LEU A 289 -20.38 6.48 -4.54
N ALA A 290 -19.59 5.69 -3.82
CA ALA A 290 -19.01 4.46 -4.32
C ALA A 290 -19.10 3.34 -3.27
N GLY A 291 -19.41 2.13 -3.72
CA GLY A 291 -19.35 0.91 -2.92
C GLY A 291 -18.57 -0.15 -3.68
N ASN A 292 -17.71 -0.90 -2.98
CA ASN A 292 -16.92 -1.97 -3.56
C ASN A 292 -16.91 -3.19 -2.64
N TYR A 293 -16.89 -4.39 -3.22
CA TYR A 293 -16.72 -5.66 -2.54
C TYR A 293 -15.62 -6.46 -3.20
N ASP A 294 -14.70 -6.98 -2.38
CA ASP A 294 -13.59 -7.83 -2.81
C ASP A 294 -13.59 -9.13 -2.01
N TYR A 295 -13.39 -10.25 -2.70
CA TYR A 295 -13.26 -11.57 -2.12
C TYR A 295 -12.03 -12.28 -2.64
N LYS A 296 -11.06 -12.49 -1.75
CA LYS A 296 -9.79 -13.17 -2.04
C LYS A 296 -9.74 -14.53 -1.35
N VAL A 297 -9.28 -15.53 -2.08
CA VAL A 297 -8.86 -16.83 -1.53
C VAL A 297 -7.37 -16.99 -1.80
N GLU A 298 -6.61 -17.31 -0.76
CA GLU A 298 -5.17 -17.49 -0.82
C GLU A 298 -4.78 -18.81 -0.16
N ASP A 299 -4.26 -19.75 -0.96
CA ASP A 299 -3.75 -21.02 -0.49
C ASP A 299 -2.28 -20.92 -0.14
N VAL A 300 -1.93 -21.42 1.04
CA VAL A 300 -0.57 -21.47 1.57
C VAL A 300 -0.11 -22.92 1.63
N THR A 301 0.94 -23.24 0.88
CA THR A 301 1.52 -24.58 0.84
C THR A 301 3.00 -24.54 1.19
N ASN A 302 3.51 -25.65 1.75
CA ASN A 302 4.93 -25.93 1.78
C ASN A 302 5.23 -26.98 0.70
N ASN A 303 6.44 -27.05 0.20
CA ASN A 303 6.89 -28.01 -0.80
C ASN A 303 6.22 -27.86 -2.20
N TYR A 304 7.02 -27.96 -3.26
CA TYR A 304 6.55 -27.86 -4.65
C TYR A 304 6.17 -29.23 -5.26
N THR A 305 6.88 -30.28 -4.87
CA THR A 305 6.71 -31.62 -5.47
C THR A 305 5.61 -32.42 -4.78
N ARG A 306 5.42 -32.22 -3.48
CA ARG A 306 4.38 -32.88 -2.67
C ARG A 306 3.72 -31.82 -1.79
N PRO A 307 2.88 -30.94 -2.37
CA PRO A 307 2.31 -29.82 -1.66
C PRO A 307 1.50 -30.27 -0.44
N LYS A 308 1.91 -29.83 0.74
CA LYS A 308 1.11 -29.94 1.96
C LYS A 308 0.45 -28.59 2.22
N MET A 309 -0.85 -28.58 2.44
CA MET A 309 -1.57 -27.39 2.81
C MET A 309 -1.15 -26.94 4.21
N VAL A 310 -0.62 -25.74 4.33
CA VAL A 310 -0.37 -25.07 5.60
C VAL A 310 -1.65 -24.42 6.08
N GLY A 311 -2.36 -23.75 5.18
CA GLY A 311 -3.65 -23.13 5.43
C GLY A 311 -4.24 -22.50 4.20
N THR A 312 -5.48 -22.05 4.30
CA THR A 312 -6.15 -21.19 3.32
C THR A 312 -6.64 -19.93 4.01
N VAL A 313 -6.45 -18.79 3.39
CA VAL A 313 -6.93 -17.49 3.84
C VAL A 313 -8.10 -17.07 2.97
N LYS A 314 -9.23 -16.73 3.60
CA LYS A 314 -10.33 -16.02 2.94
C LYS A 314 -10.34 -14.60 3.45
N ASP A 315 -10.25 -13.63 2.55
CA ASP A 315 -10.17 -12.22 2.88
C ASP A 315 -11.29 -11.48 2.14
N GLN A 316 -12.20 -10.90 2.90
CA GLN A 316 -13.37 -10.18 2.42
C GLN A 316 -13.22 -8.72 2.79
N ILE A 317 -13.43 -7.83 1.82
CA ILE A 317 -13.34 -6.39 2.04
C ILE A 317 -14.59 -5.73 1.46
N ILE A 318 -15.30 -4.99 2.29
CA ILE A 318 -16.39 -4.10 1.89
C ILE A 318 -15.90 -2.66 2.06
N THR A 319 -16.01 -1.84 1.03
CA THR A 319 -15.70 -0.42 1.13
C THR A 319 -16.88 0.42 0.68
N GLY A 320 -17.15 1.49 1.43
CA GLY A 320 -18.10 2.55 1.05
C GLY A 320 -17.36 3.87 1.06
N LYS A 321 -17.57 4.71 0.04
CA LYS A 321 -16.97 6.05 -0.03
C LYS A 321 -18.01 7.06 -0.48
N LEU A 322 -17.97 8.23 0.15
CA LEU A 322 -18.75 9.40 -0.23
C LEU A 322 -17.75 10.55 -0.38
N ALA A 323 -17.72 11.20 -1.53
CA ALA A 323 -16.86 12.36 -1.76
C ALA A 323 -17.71 13.55 -2.26
N LEU A 324 -17.42 14.72 -1.75
CA LEU A 324 -18.14 15.96 -2.06
C LEU A 324 -17.15 17.10 -2.28
N GLU A 325 -17.30 17.82 -3.38
CA GLU A 325 -16.63 19.09 -3.65
C GLU A 325 -17.69 20.19 -3.77
N ILE A 326 -17.49 21.30 -3.05
CA ILE A 326 -18.32 22.50 -3.17
C ILE A 326 -17.42 23.68 -3.51
N LYS A 327 -17.69 24.35 -4.64
CA LYS A 327 -16.99 25.57 -5.05
C LYS A 327 -17.85 26.80 -4.75
N ASN A 328 -17.22 27.83 -4.19
CA ASN A 328 -17.87 29.12 -4.01
C ASN A 328 -17.61 30.04 -5.22
N LYS A 329 -18.26 31.21 -5.26
CA LYS A 329 -18.10 32.22 -6.33
C LYS A 329 -16.66 32.75 -6.49
N LYS A 330 -15.79 32.56 -5.51
CA LYS A 330 -14.36 32.96 -5.55
C LYS A 330 -13.44 31.77 -5.90
N GLU A 331 -13.99 30.69 -6.44
CA GLU A 331 -13.27 29.46 -6.81
C GLU A 331 -12.58 28.74 -5.63
N ASN A 332 -12.86 29.17 -4.36
CA ASN A 332 -12.42 28.40 -3.21
C ASN A 332 -13.21 27.10 -3.16
N SER A 333 -12.53 26.01 -2.86
CA SER A 333 -13.12 24.67 -2.83
C SER A 333 -13.14 24.12 -1.42
N PHE A 334 -14.25 23.53 -1.05
CA PHE A 334 -14.41 22.70 0.12
C PHE A 334 -14.54 21.26 -0.33
N PHE A 335 -13.67 20.40 0.15
CA PHE A 335 -13.69 18.96 -0.08
C PHE A 335 -14.02 18.25 1.22
N THR A 336 -14.85 17.24 1.15
CA THR A 336 -15.04 16.29 2.23
C THR A 336 -15.20 14.90 1.65
N ASP A 337 -14.59 13.94 2.27
CA ASP A 337 -14.83 12.56 1.95
C ASP A 337 -15.04 11.73 3.23
N PHE A 338 -15.97 10.81 3.16
CA PHE A 338 -16.23 9.81 4.18
C PHE A 338 -15.94 8.43 3.58
N GLY A 339 -15.12 7.65 4.27
CA GLY A 339 -14.78 6.28 3.92
C GLY A 339 -15.16 5.32 5.01
N TYR A 340 -15.79 4.20 4.65
CA TYR A 340 -15.99 3.04 5.49
C TYR A 340 -15.29 1.84 4.87
N THR A 341 -14.52 1.10 5.68
CA THR A 341 -13.91 -0.17 5.26
C THR A 341 -14.18 -1.21 6.33
N ASP A 342 -14.75 -2.35 5.93
CA ASP A 342 -14.91 -3.54 6.76
C ASP A 342 -14.14 -4.68 6.11
N ARG A 343 -13.14 -5.21 6.80
CA ARG A 343 -12.31 -6.31 6.34
C ARG A 343 -12.37 -7.46 7.31
N SER A 344 -12.57 -8.67 6.81
CA SER A 344 -12.56 -9.92 7.58
C SER A 344 -11.69 -10.97 6.90
N ILE A 345 -10.73 -11.51 7.65
CA ILE A 345 -9.77 -12.51 7.20
C ILE A 345 -9.95 -13.79 8.01
N ASP A 346 -10.44 -14.85 7.38
CA ASP A 346 -10.52 -16.18 7.99
C ASP A 346 -9.27 -17.01 7.68
N GLY A 347 -8.66 -17.57 8.72
CA GLY A 347 -7.60 -18.56 8.60
C GLY A 347 -8.17 -19.98 8.76
N ILE A 348 -8.05 -20.78 7.70
CA ILE A 348 -8.50 -22.17 7.64
C ILE A 348 -7.31 -23.09 7.82
N GLU A 349 -7.34 -23.92 8.86
CA GLU A 349 -6.32 -24.95 9.11
C GLU A 349 -6.77 -26.31 8.58
N TYR A 350 -5.78 -27.14 8.26
CA TYR A 350 -5.96 -28.46 7.67
C TYR A 350 -5.37 -29.55 8.55
N VAL A 351 -6.12 -30.63 8.73
CA VAL A 351 -5.61 -31.91 9.26
C VAL A 351 -5.41 -32.85 8.07
N GLN A 352 -4.16 -33.18 7.81
CA GLN A 352 -3.76 -33.99 6.65
C GLN A 352 -2.99 -35.22 7.07
N VAL A 353 -3.17 -36.30 6.31
CA VAL A 353 -2.45 -37.56 6.44
C VAL A 353 -1.71 -37.82 5.15
N TYR A 354 -0.45 -38.20 5.26
CA TYR A 354 0.35 -38.57 4.11
C TYR A 354 -0.03 -40.00 3.66
N ASP A 355 -0.50 -40.13 2.44
CA ASP A 355 -0.83 -41.41 1.82
C ASP A 355 0.32 -41.85 0.93
N ASN A 356 0.94 -42.96 1.28
CA ASN A 356 1.99 -43.63 0.54
C ASN A 356 1.58 -44.99 -0.05
N THR A 357 0.29 -45.28 -0.08
CA THR A 357 -0.27 -46.55 -0.50
C THR A 357 -0.22 -46.74 -2.04
N TYR A 358 -0.20 -45.62 -2.77
CA TYR A 358 -0.20 -45.60 -4.24
C TYR A 358 1.14 -45.16 -4.80
N GLU A 359 1.37 -45.39 -6.11
CA GLU A 359 2.57 -44.90 -6.83
C GLU A 359 2.75 -43.38 -6.72
N VAL A 360 1.64 -42.65 -6.69
CA VAL A 360 1.63 -41.19 -6.42
C VAL A 360 1.36 -40.96 -4.96
N GLN A 361 2.39 -40.54 -4.26
CA GLN A 361 2.30 -40.22 -2.83
C GLN A 361 1.78 -38.78 -2.65
N GLU A 362 0.73 -38.59 -1.85
CA GLU A 362 0.08 -37.29 -1.65
C GLU A 362 -0.40 -37.04 -0.22
N TRP A 363 -0.65 -35.76 0.10
CA TRP A 363 -1.27 -35.36 1.35
C TRP A 363 -2.78 -35.31 1.21
N ILE A 364 -3.49 -36.22 1.91
CA ILE A 364 -4.95 -36.30 1.91
C ILE A 364 -5.50 -35.46 3.08
N THR A 365 -6.38 -34.51 2.75
CA THR A 365 -7.10 -33.72 3.77
C THR A 365 -8.21 -34.56 4.39
N LYS A 366 -8.13 -34.81 5.69
CA LYS A 366 -9.17 -35.48 6.46
C LYS A 366 -10.18 -34.49 7.04
N PHE A 367 -9.72 -33.30 7.44
CA PHE A 367 -10.55 -32.27 8.02
C PHE A 367 -9.96 -30.88 7.78
N LYS A 368 -10.84 -29.87 7.69
CA LYS A 368 -10.45 -28.46 7.65
C LYS A 368 -11.48 -27.61 8.38
N SER A 369 -11.04 -26.55 9.05
CA SER A 369 -11.93 -25.61 9.74
C SER A 369 -11.33 -24.21 9.82
N ILE A 370 -12.20 -23.21 9.96
CA ILE A 370 -11.79 -21.86 10.33
C ILE A 370 -11.29 -21.92 11.77
N ARG A 371 -10.04 -21.49 12.00
CA ARG A 371 -9.40 -21.46 13.32
C ARG A 371 -9.11 -20.06 13.80
N SER A 372 -8.87 -19.13 12.91
CA SER A 372 -8.62 -17.74 13.25
C SER A 372 -9.48 -16.81 12.40
N ASN A 373 -9.84 -15.68 12.97
CA ASN A 373 -10.45 -14.56 12.26
C ASN A 373 -9.78 -13.26 12.71
N PHE A 374 -9.28 -12.49 11.75
CA PHE A 374 -8.78 -11.14 11.95
C PHE A 374 -9.70 -10.18 11.22
N SER A 375 -10.26 -9.20 11.92
CA SER A 375 -11.16 -8.22 11.33
C SER A 375 -10.80 -6.81 11.72
N THR A 376 -11.03 -5.88 10.78
CA THR A 376 -10.87 -4.44 11.02
C THR A 376 -12.05 -3.67 10.46
N LYS A 377 -12.46 -2.62 11.16
CA LYS A 377 -13.45 -1.66 10.69
C LYS A 377 -12.89 -0.25 10.83
N ASP A 378 -12.89 0.46 9.73
CA ASP A 378 -12.38 1.83 9.64
C ASP A 378 -13.48 2.78 9.20
N TRP A 379 -13.68 3.85 9.97
CA TRP A 379 -14.49 5.01 9.58
C TRP A 379 -13.59 6.21 9.48
N ARG A 380 -13.40 6.72 8.26
CA ARG A 380 -12.53 7.88 7.99
C ARG A 380 -13.35 9.04 7.49
N LEU A 381 -13.08 10.22 8.04
CA LEU A 381 -13.66 11.48 7.60
C LEU A 381 -12.55 12.49 7.33
N ASN A 382 -12.52 13.04 6.14
CA ASN A 382 -11.58 14.08 5.74
C ASN A 382 -12.33 15.35 5.38
N PHE A 383 -11.78 16.50 5.79
CA PHE A 383 -12.20 17.84 5.39
C PHE A 383 -11.00 18.60 4.91
N ASP A 384 -11.13 19.25 3.75
CA ASP A 384 -10.11 20.13 3.20
C ASP A 384 -10.76 21.41 2.68
N TYR A 385 -10.25 22.56 3.05
CA TYR A 385 -10.62 23.87 2.51
C TYR A 385 -9.46 24.48 1.76
N LEU A 386 -9.66 24.73 0.48
CA LEU A 386 -8.69 25.36 -0.40
C LEU A 386 -9.05 26.82 -0.65
N VAL A 387 -8.17 27.74 -0.27
CA VAL A 387 -8.22 29.13 -0.72
C VAL A 387 -7.50 29.20 -2.06
N SER A 388 -8.27 29.34 -3.13
CA SER A 388 -7.76 29.28 -4.49
C SER A 388 -6.96 30.50 -4.89
N ARG A 389 -5.98 30.29 -5.76
CA ARG A 389 -5.19 31.31 -6.43
C ARG A 389 -4.87 30.80 -7.84
N GLU A 390 -5.60 31.30 -8.83
CA GLU A 390 -5.49 30.80 -10.21
C GLU A 390 -5.65 29.27 -10.28
N ASN A 391 -4.70 28.55 -10.85
CA ASN A 391 -4.69 27.08 -10.93
C ASN A 391 -4.16 26.39 -9.66
N GLU A 392 -3.70 27.16 -8.68
CA GLU A 392 -3.14 26.67 -7.42
C GLU A 392 -4.05 26.99 -6.24
N TYR A 393 -3.58 26.66 -5.05
CA TYR A 393 -4.14 27.21 -3.81
C TYR A 393 -3.09 28.08 -3.09
N LYS A 394 -3.57 29.08 -2.34
CA LYS A 394 -2.79 29.90 -1.44
C LYS A 394 -2.68 29.25 -0.06
N TRP A 395 -3.80 28.69 0.41
CA TRP A 395 -3.91 27.94 1.64
C TRP A 395 -4.69 26.65 1.41
N LYS A 396 -4.23 25.58 2.03
CA LYS A 396 -4.97 24.36 2.26
C LYS A 396 -5.05 24.14 3.75
N LEU A 397 -6.27 24.03 4.30
CA LEU A 397 -6.54 23.76 5.72
C LEU A 397 -7.41 22.53 5.77
N GLY A 398 -7.06 21.56 6.60
CA GLY A 398 -7.86 20.36 6.66
C GLY A 398 -7.74 19.61 7.98
N MET A 399 -8.61 18.61 8.12
CA MET A 399 -8.69 17.71 9.26
C MET A 399 -9.03 16.31 8.78
N THR A 400 -8.42 15.33 9.38
CA THR A 400 -8.74 13.91 9.23
C THR A 400 -9.15 13.33 10.57
N ALA A 401 -10.27 12.63 10.64
CA ALA A 401 -10.66 11.80 11.78
C ALA A 401 -10.77 10.34 11.32
N LEU A 402 -10.25 9.42 12.11
CA LEU A 402 -10.29 7.98 11.86
C LEU A 402 -10.70 7.26 13.14
N TYR A 403 -11.80 6.50 13.08
CA TYR A 403 -12.12 5.52 14.10
C TYR A 403 -11.78 4.13 13.57
N HIS A 404 -10.93 3.43 14.28
CA HIS A 404 -10.38 2.12 13.90
C HIS A 404 -10.73 1.09 14.96
N GLN A 405 -11.39 0.02 14.54
CA GLN A 405 -11.64 -1.15 15.36
C GLN A 405 -10.86 -2.34 14.78
N LEU A 406 -10.23 -3.10 15.66
CA LEU A 406 -9.54 -4.35 15.33
C LEU A 406 -10.01 -5.45 16.27
N ALA A 407 -10.37 -6.60 15.73
CA ALA A 407 -10.57 -7.83 16.48
C ALA A 407 -9.76 -8.95 15.85
N ASP A 408 -8.98 -9.67 16.66
CA ASP A 408 -8.24 -10.87 16.27
C ASP A 408 -8.61 -12.01 17.20
N ILE A 409 -9.13 -13.10 16.64
CA ILE A 409 -9.72 -14.21 17.39
C ILE A 409 -9.09 -15.52 16.91
N TYR A 410 -8.71 -16.36 17.87
CA TYR A 410 -8.45 -17.77 17.63
C TYR A 410 -9.49 -18.61 18.36
N TYR A 411 -10.22 -19.46 17.61
CA TYR A 411 -11.45 -20.07 18.14
C TYR A 411 -11.23 -21.20 19.14
N LEU A 412 -10.22 -22.05 18.95
CA LEU A 412 -10.01 -23.23 19.79
C LEU A 412 -8.52 -23.52 20.04
N PRO A 413 -8.02 -23.31 21.28
CA PRO A 413 -8.74 -22.73 22.43
C PRO A 413 -9.02 -21.26 22.25
N GLY A 414 -10.15 -20.77 22.79
CA GLY A 414 -10.66 -19.41 22.56
C GLY A 414 -9.73 -18.34 23.09
N SER A 415 -9.10 -17.61 22.19
CA SER A 415 -8.25 -16.45 22.49
C SER A 415 -8.71 -15.25 21.67
N LYS A 416 -8.58 -14.05 22.23
CA LYS A 416 -9.15 -12.84 21.63
C LYS A 416 -8.28 -11.62 21.92
N GLN A 417 -8.19 -10.73 20.95
CA GLN A 417 -7.65 -9.38 21.06
C GLN A 417 -8.64 -8.41 20.44
N ASP A 418 -9.03 -7.38 21.16
CA ASP A 418 -9.86 -6.27 20.66
C ASP A 418 -9.14 -4.95 20.91
N ILE A 419 -9.24 -4.02 19.97
CA ILE A 419 -8.62 -2.69 20.07
C ILE A 419 -9.48 -1.69 19.33
N ASP A 420 -9.86 -0.61 20.02
CA ASP A 420 -10.61 0.53 19.48
C ASP A 420 -9.77 1.79 19.62
N ASN A 421 -9.44 2.43 18.50
CA ASN A 421 -8.63 3.63 18.46
C ASN A 421 -9.38 4.78 17.77
N PHE A 422 -9.16 5.99 18.26
CA PHE A 422 -9.61 7.21 17.61
C PHE A 422 -8.42 8.12 17.30
N TYR A 423 -8.24 8.43 16.03
CA TYR A 423 -7.16 9.27 15.55
C TYR A 423 -7.71 10.55 14.92
N VAL A 424 -7.13 11.69 15.27
CA VAL A 424 -7.41 12.99 14.66
C VAL A 424 -6.11 13.61 14.19
N ASN A 425 -6.12 14.17 13.00
CA ASN A 425 -5.02 14.96 12.44
C ASN A 425 -5.54 16.28 11.90
N ILE A 426 -4.86 17.37 12.21
CA ILE A 426 -5.11 18.70 11.65
C ILE A 426 -3.91 19.07 10.80
N HIS A 427 -4.16 19.54 9.58
CA HIS A 427 -3.09 19.92 8.68
C HIS A 427 -3.34 21.29 8.04
N ALA A 428 -2.25 22.00 7.78
CA ALA A 428 -2.27 23.28 7.10
C ALA A 428 -1.10 23.38 6.14
N LYS A 429 -1.36 23.81 4.89
CA LYS A 429 -0.32 24.10 3.90
C LYS A 429 -0.47 25.53 3.40
N ARG A 430 0.66 26.20 3.23
CA ARG A 430 0.72 27.54 2.63
C ARG A 430 1.68 27.58 1.45
N ASN A 431 1.19 28.10 0.33
CA ASN A 431 1.96 28.29 -0.88
C ASN A 431 2.38 29.76 -1.01
N PHE A 432 3.68 30.01 -0.86
CA PHE A 432 4.31 31.31 -0.95
C PHE A 432 4.89 31.55 -2.34
N ASP A 433 4.64 32.76 -2.88
CA ASP A 433 5.33 33.24 -4.08
C ASP A 433 6.64 33.90 -3.67
N LEU A 434 7.77 33.36 -4.10
CA LEU A 434 9.11 33.91 -3.89
C LEU A 434 9.61 34.69 -5.12
N GLY A 435 8.72 34.98 -6.07
CA GLY A 435 8.97 35.64 -7.33
C GLY A 435 8.20 34.99 -8.48
N LYS A 436 8.34 35.49 -9.70
CA LYS A 436 7.51 35.07 -10.85
C LYS A 436 7.57 33.56 -11.16
N LYS A 437 8.68 32.88 -10.80
CA LYS A 437 8.93 31.48 -11.18
C LYS A 437 9.31 30.57 -10.01
N ASN A 438 9.44 31.14 -8.81
CA ASN A 438 9.84 30.42 -7.62
C ASN A 438 8.69 30.37 -6.62
N LYS A 439 8.42 29.19 -6.08
CA LYS A 439 7.39 28.98 -5.07
C LYS A 439 7.91 28.11 -3.94
N LEU A 440 7.36 28.32 -2.76
CA LEU A 440 7.65 27.54 -1.57
C LEU A 440 6.33 27.11 -0.94
N LEU A 441 6.08 25.81 -0.91
CA LEU A 441 4.96 25.21 -0.21
C LEU A 441 5.45 24.69 1.13
N VAL A 442 4.86 25.22 2.21
CA VAL A 442 5.16 24.81 3.59
C VAL A 442 3.92 24.14 4.18
N GLY A 443 4.09 22.98 4.77
CA GLY A 443 3.02 22.24 5.45
C GLY A 443 3.35 21.91 6.89
N LEU A 444 2.33 21.91 7.72
CA LEU A 444 2.34 21.50 9.12
C LEU A 444 1.21 20.50 9.33
N ASP A 445 1.52 19.39 10.01
CA ASP A 445 0.58 18.34 10.38
C ASP A 445 0.71 18.06 11.88
N LEU A 446 -0.41 17.92 12.58
CA LEU A 446 -0.45 17.56 14.01
C LEU A 446 -1.52 16.49 14.19
N GLY A 447 -1.13 15.35 14.75
CA GLY A 447 -2.00 14.20 14.95
C GLY A 447 -1.97 13.71 16.40
N LEU A 448 -3.07 13.13 16.82
CA LEU A 448 -3.26 12.50 18.13
C LEU A 448 -4.01 11.17 17.91
N ASN A 449 -3.50 10.10 18.48
CA ASN A 449 -4.18 8.82 18.58
C ASN A 449 -4.52 8.53 20.04
N GLU A 450 -5.76 8.24 20.29
CA GLU A 450 -6.29 7.83 21.59
C GLU A 450 -6.80 6.39 21.51
N ASN A 451 -6.41 5.56 22.47
CA ASN A 451 -6.96 4.22 22.63
C ASN A 451 -8.21 4.32 23.50
N LEU A 452 -9.37 4.00 22.92
CA LEU A 452 -10.65 4.09 23.59
C LEU A 452 -10.95 2.85 24.43
N ASP A 453 -10.60 1.67 23.89
CA ASP A 453 -10.76 0.38 24.56
C ASP A 453 -9.75 -0.61 23.99
N SER A 454 -9.24 -1.51 24.87
CA SER A 454 -8.38 -2.60 24.41
C SER A 454 -8.33 -3.74 25.43
N GLU A 455 -8.46 -4.95 24.91
CA GLU A 455 -8.41 -6.19 25.69
C GLU A 455 -7.62 -7.25 24.94
N ILE A 456 -6.84 -8.05 25.65
CA ILE A 456 -6.21 -9.26 25.14
C ILE A 456 -6.36 -10.41 26.13
N SER A 457 -6.83 -11.55 25.65
CA SER A 457 -6.94 -12.80 26.39
C SER A 457 -6.35 -13.94 25.57
N TYR A 458 -5.17 -14.41 25.93
CA TYR A 458 -4.52 -15.54 25.30
C TYR A 458 -4.61 -16.78 26.19
N THR A 459 -5.26 -17.83 25.71
CA THR A 459 -5.48 -19.10 26.44
C THR A 459 -4.73 -20.27 25.78
N GLY A 460 -3.86 -19.97 24.81
CA GLY A 460 -3.07 -20.99 24.11
C GLY A 460 -1.95 -21.57 24.97
N PRO A 461 -1.26 -22.61 24.46
CA PRO A 461 -0.09 -23.18 25.10
C PRO A 461 1.09 -22.22 25.08
N ASP A 462 2.17 -22.58 25.80
CA ASP A 462 3.47 -21.91 25.76
C ASP A 462 3.43 -20.40 26.03
N GLN A 463 2.65 -20.00 27.05
CA GLN A 463 2.46 -18.59 27.41
C GLN A 463 3.75 -17.85 27.71
N ASP A 464 4.79 -18.54 28.16
CA ASP A 464 6.12 -17.99 28.44
C ASP A 464 7.03 -17.93 27.19
N SER A 465 6.55 -18.39 26.04
CA SER A 465 7.35 -18.37 24.80
C SER A 465 7.66 -16.96 24.32
N ARG A 466 8.74 -16.79 23.60
CA ARG A 466 9.12 -15.51 22.99
C ARG A 466 8.06 -14.99 22.00
N ILE A 467 7.32 -15.89 21.36
CA ILE A 467 6.22 -15.50 20.45
C ILE A 467 5.11 -14.83 21.24
N ILE A 468 4.81 -15.29 22.45
CA ILE A 468 3.76 -14.66 23.25
C ILE A 468 4.29 -13.39 23.92
N GLN A 469 5.44 -13.45 24.59
CA GLN A 469 5.94 -12.34 25.39
C GLN A 469 6.50 -11.19 24.55
N ASP A 470 7.37 -11.50 23.56
CA ASP A 470 8.10 -10.48 22.81
C ASP A 470 7.45 -10.12 21.46
N PHE A 471 6.51 -10.95 20.95
CA PHE A 471 5.81 -10.69 19.71
C PHE A 471 4.35 -10.32 19.96
N LEU A 472 3.50 -11.22 20.50
CA LEU A 472 2.06 -10.98 20.66
C LEU A 472 1.78 -9.80 21.60
N TYR A 473 2.28 -9.84 22.86
CA TYR A 473 2.01 -8.77 23.82
C TYR A 473 2.67 -7.45 23.45
N ARG A 474 3.81 -7.49 22.78
CA ARG A 474 4.44 -6.27 22.28
C ARG A 474 3.66 -5.68 21.09
N ASP A 475 3.12 -6.52 20.20
CA ASP A 475 2.27 -6.05 19.09
C ASP A 475 0.97 -5.44 19.62
N TYR A 476 0.32 -6.10 20.58
CA TYR A 476 -0.83 -5.56 21.28
C TYR A 476 -0.54 -4.22 21.94
N ALA A 477 0.57 -4.10 22.66
CA ALA A 477 0.96 -2.84 23.30
C ALA A 477 1.23 -1.72 22.29
N TYR A 478 1.74 -2.03 21.09
CA TYR A 478 1.88 -1.06 20.02
C TYR A 478 0.52 -0.61 19.47
N LEU A 479 -0.37 -1.56 19.18
CA LEU A 479 -1.68 -1.30 18.58
C LEU A 479 -2.61 -0.53 19.54
N SER A 480 -2.48 -0.73 20.86
CA SER A 480 -3.24 -0.03 21.90
C SER A 480 -2.53 1.24 22.44
N SER A 481 -1.42 1.66 21.82
CA SER A 481 -0.67 2.83 22.30
C SER A 481 -1.35 4.14 21.96
N GLU A 482 -1.39 5.05 22.94
CA GLU A 482 -1.69 6.46 22.74
C GLU A 482 -0.42 7.18 22.29
N TYR A 483 -0.51 7.98 21.22
CA TYR A 483 0.64 8.72 20.71
C TYR A 483 0.21 10.04 20.06
N TRP A 484 1.16 10.95 20.00
CA TRP A 484 1.05 12.15 19.18
C TRP A 484 2.03 12.10 18.02
N GLU A 485 1.70 12.82 16.94
CA GLU A 485 2.59 12.98 15.80
C GLU A 485 2.62 14.41 15.32
N GLY A 486 3.77 14.81 14.78
CA GLY A 486 3.96 16.10 14.14
C GLY A 486 4.70 15.94 12.82
N GLY A 487 4.26 16.65 11.80
CA GLY A 487 4.84 16.66 10.47
C GLY A 487 5.18 18.08 10.01
N LEU A 488 6.32 18.23 9.36
CA LEU A 488 6.74 19.46 8.68
C LEU A 488 7.12 19.11 7.24
N SER A 489 6.60 19.86 6.29
CA SER A 489 6.93 19.68 4.87
C SER A 489 7.34 20.99 4.22
N PHE A 490 8.38 20.92 3.38
CA PHE A 490 8.90 22.04 2.60
C PHE A 490 9.07 21.56 1.17
N ILE A 491 8.42 22.23 0.21
CA ILE A 491 8.57 21.94 -1.21
C ILE A 491 8.91 23.24 -1.93
N TYR A 492 10.16 23.38 -2.33
CA TYR A 492 10.59 24.46 -3.19
C TYR A 492 10.41 24.05 -4.64
N SER A 493 9.91 24.96 -5.47
CA SER A 493 9.76 24.72 -6.91
C SER A 493 10.17 25.92 -7.76
N ASN A 494 10.72 25.60 -8.96
CA ASN A 494 11.18 26.58 -9.92
C ASN A 494 10.70 26.23 -11.32
N GLY A 495 9.91 27.12 -11.93
CA GLY A 495 9.32 26.96 -13.27
C GLY A 495 10.14 27.58 -14.41
N SER A 496 11.43 27.90 -14.21
CA SER A 496 12.26 28.52 -15.29
C SER A 496 12.92 27.52 -16.23
N LEU A 497 12.81 26.23 -15.94
CA LEU A 497 13.43 25.19 -16.75
C LEU A 497 12.68 24.93 -18.08
N MET A 498 13.43 24.50 -19.10
CA MET A 498 12.91 24.09 -20.41
C MET A 498 11.97 25.14 -21.07
N LYS A 499 12.31 26.42 -20.95
CA LYS A 499 11.48 27.53 -21.46
C LYS A 499 10.06 27.52 -20.82
N GLU A 500 9.97 27.26 -19.50
CA GLU A 500 8.75 27.22 -18.72
C GLU A 500 7.85 25.97 -18.97
N LYS A 501 8.32 24.98 -19.71
CA LYS A 501 7.60 23.72 -19.94
C LYS A 501 7.78 22.70 -18.81
N ALA A 502 8.73 22.91 -17.89
CA ALA A 502 8.98 22.03 -16.76
C ALA A 502 9.17 22.83 -15.47
N ASN A 503 8.69 22.28 -14.39
CA ASN A 503 8.87 22.80 -13.04
C ASN A 503 9.72 21.82 -12.23
N LEU A 504 10.92 22.26 -11.81
CA LEU A 504 11.77 21.51 -10.89
C LEU A 504 11.24 21.69 -9.47
N PHE A 505 11.10 20.62 -8.71
CA PHE A 505 10.81 20.71 -7.30
C PHE A 505 11.83 19.93 -6.46
N VAL A 506 12.04 20.41 -5.24
CA VAL A 506 12.80 19.75 -4.19
C VAL A 506 11.92 19.72 -2.93
N SER A 507 11.74 18.54 -2.37
CA SER A 507 10.89 18.33 -1.19
C SER A 507 11.71 17.78 -0.03
N ALA A 508 11.41 18.27 1.17
CA ALA A 508 11.87 17.73 2.44
C ALA A 508 10.68 17.59 3.38
N VAL A 509 10.48 16.40 3.92
CA VAL A 509 9.40 16.11 4.88
C VAL A 509 10.00 15.46 6.11
N LEU A 510 9.58 15.94 7.27
CA LEU A 510 9.94 15.41 8.59
C LEU A 510 8.66 14.98 9.30
N ASN A 511 8.59 13.72 9.71
CA ASN A 511 7.52 13.21 10.55
C ASN A 511 8.13 12.67 11.86
N TYR A 512 7.53 13.05 12.97
CA TYR A 512 7.90 12.63 14.31
C TYR A 512 6.68 12.01 15.00
N LYS A 513 6.87 10.87 15.64
CA LYS A 513 5.85 10.21 16.47
C LYS A 513 6.44 9.87 17.83
N ASP A 514 5.64 10.02 18.87
CA ASP A 514 6.05 9.67 20.23
C ASP A 514 4.86 9.14 21.03
N VAL A 515 5.12 8.15 21.88
CA VAL A 515 4.09 7.60 22.76
C VAL A 515 3.84 8.58 23.91
N ILE A 516 2.58 8.67 24.33
CA ILE A 516 2.17 9.56 25.44
C ILE A 516 2.49 8.91 26.79
N LYS A 517 2.29 7.59 26.89
CA LYS A 517 2.57 6.83 28.10
C LYS A 517 3.88 6.09 27.98
N ASP A 518 4.70 6.11 29.03
CA ASP A 518 5.94 5.34 29.09
C ASP A 518 5.70 3.86 28.83
N SER A 519 6.48 3.31 27.90
CA SER A 519 6.44 1.91 27.52
C SER A 519 7.83 1.29 27.60
N PRO A 520 7.99 0.06 28.10
CA PRO A 520 9.29 -0.62 28.12
C PRO A 520 9.80 -0.98 26.70
N TRP A 521 8.91 -0.96 25.70
CA TRP A 521 9.23 -1.34 24.32
C TRP A 521 9.35 -0.16 23.37
N PHE A 522 8.63 0.94 23.65
CA PHE A 522 8.41 2.02 22.69
C PHE A 522 8.86 3.37 23.26
N GLY A 523 9.33 4.21 22.38
CA GLY A 523 9.59 5.61 22.53
C GLY A 523 9.24 6.29 21.20
N GLN A 524 10.13 7.13 20.73
CA GLN A 524 9.92 7.94 19.53
C GLN A 524 10.23 7.20 18.21
N ARG A 525 9.68 7.72 17.11
CA ARG A 525 10.04 7.39 15.72
C ARG A 525 10.12 8.65 14.87
N VAL A 526 11.19 8.77 14.10
CA VAL A 526 11.42 9.88 13.17
C VAL A 526 11.50 9.32 11.76
N VAL A 527 10.84 9.98 10.82
CA VAL A 527 10.94 9.69 9.38
C VAL A 527 11.28 10.98 8.66
N CYS A 528 12.39 10.97 7.91
CA CYS A 528 12.80 12.05 7.03
C CYS A 528 12.71 11.58 5.58
N SER A 529 12.02 12.33 4.75
CA SER A 529 11.87 12.07 3.32
C SER A 529 12.42 13.24 2.51
N PHE A 530 13.26 12.96 1.53
CA PHE A 530 13.81 13.93 0.59
C PHE A 530 13.46 13.50 -0.83
N SER A 531 13.02 14.42 -1.65
CA SER A 531 12.82 14.12 -3.06
C SER A 531 13.17 15.29 -3.96
N VAL A 532 13.55 14.96 -5.18
CA VAL A 532 13.75 15.89 -6.28
C VAL A 532 13.00 15.37 -7.49
N GLY A 533 12.36 16.27 -8.23
CA GLY A 533 11.60 15.85 -9.41
C GLY A 533 11.27 16.98 -10.35
N LEU A 534 10.64 16.59 -11.46
CA LEU A 534 10.19 17.47 -12.52
C LEU A 534 8.71 17.23 -12.77
N ASN A 535 7.95 18.30 -12.89
CA ASN A 535 6.56 18.28 -13.35
C ASN A 535 6.48 18.96 -14.73
N PHE A 536 5.70 18.37 -15.64
CA PHE A 536 5.50 18.83 -17.00
C PHE A 536 4.04 19.10 -17.29
#